data_1a5ab915c3e922dac74f5bed330a8b36
#
_entry.id   1a5ab915c3e922dac74f5bed330a8b36
#
_cell.length_a   1.000
_cell.length_b   1.000
_cell.length_c   1.000
_cell.angle_alpha   90.00
_cell.angle_beta   90.00
_cell.angle_gamma   90.00
#
_symmetry.space_group_name_H-M   'P 1'
#
loop_
_entity.id
_entity.type
_entity.pdbx_description
1 polymer ?
#
loop_
_entity_poly.entity_id
_entity_poly.type
_entity_poly.pdbx_seq_one_letter_code
_entity_poly.pdbx_strand_id
1 'polypeptide(L)'
;MNWQKQLSDLGFRVSAPRMRVMAVLESAQQPLTPLELHQTLLRDHKAIGLASVYRTLGLLSALGIVEVVYRSKGEMGYMAAAQGHHHHILCQECQRAVEFSGLEDLSELIDHVENQTHYQVRDHLLQLYGLCPECQSKHADEKE
;
A
#
# COMPACT_ATOMS: atom_id res chain seq x y z
N MET A 1 -11.71 1.86 -10.18
CA MET A 1 -11.67 3.35 -10.28
C MET A 1 -10.68 3.75 -11.34
N ASN A 2 -11.01 4.76 -12.12
CA ASN A 2 -10.08 5.27 -13.13
C ASN A 2 -9.16 6.32 -12.48
N TRP A 3 -7.96 5.91 -12.10
CA TRP A 3 -6.97 6.78 -11.48
C TRP A 3 -6.51 7.92 -12.41
N GLN A 4 -6.52 7.69 -13.73
CA GLN A 4 -6.20 8.72 -14.71
C GLN A 4 -7.21 9.87 -14.65
N LYS A 5 -8.48 9.54 -14.56
CA LYS A 5 -9.54 10.53 -14.42
C LYS A 5 -9.39 11.28 -13.09
N GLN A 6 -9.15 10.58 -12.01
CA GLN A 6 -8.92 11.18 -10.69
C GLN A 6 -7.74 12.16 -10.73
N LEU A 7 -6.64 11.76 -11.34
CA LEU A 7 -5.44 12.58 -11.49
C LEU A 7 -5.72 13.85 -12.32
N SER A 8 -6.41 13.68 -13.44
CA SER A 8 -6.79 14.80 -14.32
C SER A 8 -7.76 15.77 -13.66
N ASP A 9 -8.76 15.26 -12.94
CA ASP A 9 -9.73 16.07 -12.21
C ASP A 9 -9.06 16.93 -11.13
N LEU A 10 -7.95 16.46 -10.57
CA LEU A 10 -7.14 17.20 -9.60
C LEU A 10 -6.13 18.16 -10.26
N GLY A 11 -6.16 18.31 -11.58
CA GLY A 11 -5.31 19.24 -12.31
C GLY A 11 -3.92 18.71 -12.65
N PHE A 12 -3.67 17.41 -12.50
CA PHE A 12 -2.38 16.81 -12.78
C PHE A 12 -2.38 16.08 -14.12
N ARG A 13 -1.26 16.16 -14.81
CA ARG A 13 -1.08 15.50 -16.09
C ARG A 13 -0.86 13.99 -15.92
N VAL A 14 -1.52 13.20 -16.78
CA VAL A 14 -1.26 11.76 -16.92
C VAL A 14 -0.02 11.60 -17.80
N SER A 15 1.17 11.56 -17.17
CA SER A 15 2.45 11.47 -17.86
C SER A 15 2.88 10.01 -18.06
N ALA A 16 3.84 9.79 -18.98
CA ALA A 16 4.39 8.45 -19.21
C ALA A 16 5.02 7.83 -17.95
N PRO A 17 5.81 8.55 -17.11
CA PRO A 17 6.31 7.99 -15.86
C PRO A 17 5.20 7.54 -14.91
N ARG A 18 4.14 8.32 -14.77
CA ARG A 18 3.00 7.98 -13.91
C ARG A 18 2.25 6.76 -14.42
N MET A 19 2.07 6.63 -15.73
CA MET A 19 1.45 5.45 -16.34
C MET A 19 2.29 4.20 -16.11
N ARG A 20 3.60 4.30 -16.26
CA ARG A 20 4.52 3.17 -16.06
C ARG A 20 4.53 2.68 -14.61
N VAL A 21 4.58 3.61 -13.66
CA VAL A 21 4.52 3.29 -12.23
C VAL A 21 3.20 2.59 -11.89
N MET A 22 2.08 3.16 -12.32
CA MET A 22 0.76 2.58 -12.02
C MET A 22 0.56 1.20 -12.66
N ALA A 23 1.05 0.99 -13.88
CA ALA A 23 0.95 -0.31 -14.54
C ALA A 23 1.64 -1.42 -13.73
N VAL A 24 2.80 -1.13 -13.14
CA VAL A 24 3.50 -2.08 -12.27
C VAL A 24 2.72 -2.32 -10.98
N LEU A 25 2.25 -1.26 -10.33
CA LEU A 25 1.53 -1.38 -9.06
C LEU A 25 0.19 -2.11 -9.20
N GLU A 26 -0.54 -1.87 -10.30
CA GLU A 26 -1.82 -2.54 -10.56
C GLU A 26 -1.67 -4.05 -10.79
N SER A 27 -0.53 -4.50 -11.29
CA SER A 27 -0.26 -5.93 -11.49
C SER A 27 0.43 -6.60 -10.31
N ALA A 28 0.93 -5.84 -9.34
CA ALA A 28 1.65 -6.38 -8.19
C ALA A 28 0.68 -6.96 -7.16
N GLN A 29 1.05 -8.11 -6.59
CA GLN A 29 0.31 -8.76 -5.49
C GLN A 29 0.87 -8.41 -4.11
N GLN A 30 2.00 -7.74 -4.06
CA GLN A 30 2.66 -7.34 -2.82
C GLN A 30 3.05 -5.86 -2.91
N PRO A 31 3.14 -5.19 -1.76
CA PRO A 31 3.65 -3.82 -1.74
C PRO A 31 5.09 -3.80 -2.23
N LEU A 32 5.40 -2.85 -3.10
CA LEU A 32 6.74 -2.70 -3.68
C LEU A 32 7.44 -1.49 -3.09
N THR A 33 8.71 -1.65 -2.73
CA THR A 33 9.56 -0.50 -2.40
C THR A 33 9.88 0.29 -3.67
N PRO A 34 10.25 1.59 -3.56
CA PRO A 34 10.63 2.37 -4.74
C PRO A 34 11.76 1.74 -5.55
N LEU A 35 12.71 1.11 -4.87
CA LEU A 35 13.83 0.43 -5.54
C LEU A 35 13.36 -0.79 -6.32
N GLU A 36 12.50 -1.62 -5.75
CA GLU A 36 11.92 -2.79 -6.42
C GLU A 36 11.10 -2.37 -7.64
N LEU A 37 10.31 -1.30 -7.52
CA LEU A 37 9.55 -0.73 -8.61
C LEU A 37 10.47 -0.26 -9.74
N HIS A 38 11.53 0.46 -9.38
CA HIS A 38 12.55 0.92 -10.34
C HIS A 38 13.21 -0.26 -11.06
N GLN A 39 13.59 -1.31 -10.32
CA GLN A 39 14.18 -2.52 -10.89
C GLN A 39 13.23 -3.26 -11.84
N THR A 40 11.95 -3.31 -11.50
CA THR A 40 10.92 -3.92 -12.36
C THR A 40 10.80 -3.16 -13.68
N LEU A 41 10.77 -1.83 -13.63
CA LEU A 41 10.71 -1.00 -14.82
C LEU A 41 11.96 -1.16 -15.70
N LEU A 42 13.14 -1.31 -15.09
CA LEU A 42 14.38 -1.61 -15.82
C LEU A 42 14.30 -2.93 -16.58
N ARG A 43 13.82 -3.98 -15.93
CA ARG A 43 13.67 -5.31 -16.55
C ARG A 43 12.67 -5.30 -17.71
N ASP A 44 11.62 -4.49 -17.62
CA ASP A 44 10.56 -4.40 -18.63
C ASP A 44 10.91 -3.42 -19.75
N HIS A 45 12.14 -2.91 -19.81
CA HIS A 45 12.59 -1.90 -20.78
C HIS A 45 11.73 -0.62 -20.78
N LYS A 46 11.19 -0.27 -19.62
CA LYS A 46 10.36 0.92 -19.39
C LYS A 46 10.98 1.83 -18.33
N ALA A 47 12.29 1.86 -18.26
CA ALA A 47 13.04 2.57 -17.24
C ALA A 47 12.64 4.04 -17.12
N ILE A 48 12.53 4.49 -15.87
CA ILE A 48 12.53 5.90 -15.49
C ILE A 48 13.57 6.09 -14.40
N GLY A 49 14.08 7.29 -14.21
CA GLY A 49 15.08 7.55 -13.17
C GLY A 49 14.51 7.28 -11.77
N LEU A 50 15.37 6.83 -10.86
CA LEU A 50 14.95 6.52 -9.47
C LEU A 50 14.34 7.74 -8.77
N ALA A 51 14.90 8.94 -8.98
CA ALA A 51 14.31 10.17 -8.44
C ALA A 51 12.89 10.41 -8.96
N SER A 52 12.63 10.09 -10.23
CA SER A 52 11.28 10.20 -10.82
C SER A 52 10.32 9.18 -10.20
N VAL A 53 10.79 7.98 -9.88
CA VAL A 53 10.00 6.97 -9.15
C VAL A 53 9.55 7.54 -7.80
N TYR A 54 10.49 8.07 -7.02
CA TYR A 54 10.19 8.66 -5.71
C TYR A 54 9.20 9.83 -5.81
N ARG A 55 9.42 10.76 -6.75
CA ARG A 55 8.51 11.89 -6.95
C ARG A 55 7.12 11.45 -7.36
N THR A 56 7.02 10.46 -8.25
CA THR A 56 5.75 9.92 -8.72
C THR A 56 4.99 9.25 -7.57
N LEU A 57 5.64 8.39 -6.81
CA LEU A 57 5.03 7.72 -5.65
C LEU A 57 4.58 8.73 -4.60
N GLY A 58 5.40 9.74 -4.32
CA GLY A 58 5.05 10.80 -3.37
C GLY A 58 3.80 11.57 -3.79
N LEU A 59 3.69 11.94 -5.06
CA LEU A 59 2.50 12.63 -5.56
C LEU A 59 1.27 11.73 -5.52
N LEU A 60 1.36 10.52 -6.08
CA LEU A 60 0.23 9.60 -6.14
C LEU A 60 -0.25 9.18 -4.74
N SER A 61 0.66 9.03 -3.80
CA SER A 61 0.34 8.75 -2.40
C SER A 61 -0.36 9.94 -1.73
N ALA A 62 0.13 11.16 -1.93
CA ALA A 62 -0.51 12.37 -1.40
C ALA A 62 -1.93 12.57 -1.95
N LEU A 63 -2.20 12.11 -3.17
CA LEU A 63 -3.52 12.19 -3.80
C LEU A 63 -4.42 10.98 -3.50
N GLY A 64 -3.95 10.00 -2.72
CA GLY A 64 -4.71 8.81 -2.38
C GLY A 64 -4.89 7.82 -3.53
N ILE A 65 -4.14 7.95 -4.62
CA ILE A 65 -4.15 7.02 -5.76
C ILE A 65 -3.30 5.79 -5.46
N VAL A 66 -2.27 5.97 -4.66
CA VAL A 66 -1.36 4.93 -4.17
C VAL A 66 -1.38 4.94 -2.66
N GLU A 67 -1.30 3.79 -2.05
CA GLU A 67 -1.25 3.63 -0.59
C GLU A 67 0.10 3.09 -0.14
N VAL A 68 0.52 3.50 1.04
CA VAL A 68 1.71 2.95 1.71
C VAL A 68 1.27 1.76 2.56
N VAL A 69 1.95 0.64 2.39
CA VAL A 69 1.81 -0.54 3.24
C VAL A 69 3.18 -0.87 3.81
N TYR A 70 3.30 -0.88 5.13
CA TYR A 70 4.57 -1.15 5.79
C TYR A 70 4.86 -2.66 5.78
N ARG A 71 6.01 -3.04 5.24
CA ARG A 71 6.44 -4.43 5.16
C ARG A 71 6.98 -4.90 6.52
N SER A 72 7.16 -6.22 6.67
CA SER A 72 7.50 -6.86 7.95
C SER A 72 8.74 -6.27 8.65
N LYS A 73 9.66 -5.71 7.88
CA LYS A 73 10.88 -5.09 8.40
C LYS A 73 10.78 -3.56 8.53
N GLY A 74 9.58 -3.02 8.46
CA GLY A 74 9.35 -1.58 8.53
C GLY A 74 9.62 -0.82 7.24
N GLU A 75 9.95 -1.50 6.14
CA GLU A 75 10.15 -0.86 4.85
C GLU A 75 8.83 -0.33 4.31
N MET A 76 8.85 0.85 3.72
CA MET A 76 7.68 1.41 3.04
C MET A 76 7.49 0.73 1.69
N GLY A 77 6.39 -0.02 1.57
CA GLY A 77 5.91 -0.55 0.30
C GLY A 77 4.76 0.30 -0.24
N TYR A 78 4.54 0.25 -1.54
CA TYR A 78 3.50 1.02 -2.22
C TYR A 78 2.59 0.07 -2.99
N MET A 79 1.29 0.32 -2.92
CA MET A 79 0.26 -0.42 -3.64
C MET A 79 -0.72 0.54 -4.28
N ALA A 80 -1.35 0.12 -5.38
CA ALA A 80 -2.47 0.86 -5.93
C ALA A 80 -3.62 0.89 -4.90
N ALA A 81 -4.18 2.08 -4.65
CA ALA A 81 -5.26 2.22 -3.69
C ALA A 81 -6.58 1.71 -4.27
N ALA A 82 -7.38 1.03 -3.43
CA ALA A 82 -8.76 0.74 -3.75
C ALA A 82 -9.67 1.89 -3.27
N GLN A 83 -10.95 1.82 -3.66
CA GLN A 83 -11.92 2.82 -3.23
C GLN A 83 -12.42 2.57 -1.81
N GLY A 84 -12.66 3.66 -1.10
CA GLY A 84 -13.23 3.63 0.24
C GLY A 84 -12.18 3.53 1.32
N HIS A 85 -12.64 3.34 2.54
CA HIS A 85 -11.77 3.19 3.71
C HIS A 85 -11.47 1.72 3.94
N HIS A 86 -10.23 1.33 3.84
CA HIS A 86 -9.78 -0.03 4.11
C HIS A 86 -8.45 -0.05 4.81
N HIS A 87 -8.17 -1.22 5.36
CA HIS A 87 -6.94 -1.54 6.02
C HIS A 87 -6.27 -2.72 5.32
N HIS A 88 -5.03 -2.99 5.64
CA HIS A 88 -4.28 -4.08 5.05
C HIS A 88 -3.83 -5.09 6.09
N ILE A 89 -3.82 -6.35 5.71
CA ILE A 89 -3.08 -7.39 6.40
C ILE A 89 -1.97 -7.90 5.49
N LEU A 90 -0.76 -7.96 6.01
CA LEU A 90 0.42 -8.39 5.27
C LEU A 90 0.90 -9.73 5.79
N CYS A 91 1.16 -10.64 4.86
CA CYS A 91 1.81 -11.91 5.19
C CYS A 91 3.29 -11.69 5.47
N GLN A 92 3.74 -12.10 6.65
CA GLN A 92 5.12 -11.89 7.08
C GLN A 92 6.13 -12.77 6.33
N GLU A 93 5.68 -13.82 5.66
CA GLU A 93 6.55 -14.69 4.86
C GLU A 93 6.63 -14.29 3.39
N CYS A 94 5.50 -14.32 2.68
CA CYS A 94 5.50 -14.03 1.25
C CYS A 94 5.35 -12.54 0.92
N GLN A 95 5.13 -11.69 1.91
CA GLN A 95 4.95 -10.23 1.78
C GLN A 95 3.73 -9.82 0.95
N ARG A 96 2.85 -10.75 0.61
CA ARG A 96 1.57 -10.43 -0.04
C ARG A 96 0.67 -9.67 0.93
N ALA A 97 0.07 -8.60 0.46
CA ALA A 97 -0.86 -7.81 1.25
C ALA A 97 -2.28 -7.94 0.67
N VAL A 98 -3.26 -7.98 1.55
CA VAL A 98 -4.67 -8.05 1.19
C VAL A 98 -5.42 -6.96 1.95
N GLU A 99 -6.34 -6.31 1.27
CA GLU A 99 -7.22 -5.33 1.89
C GLU A 99 -8.37 -6.01 2.63
N PHE A 100 -8.78 -5.41 3.72
CA PHE A 100 -10.01 -5.79 4.41
C PHE A 100 -10.80 -4.54 4.78
N SER A 101 -12.11 -4.68 4.86
CA SER A 101 -13.05 -3.62 5.23
C SER A 101 -14.04 -4.14 6.25
N GLY A 102 -14.91 -3.29 6.74
CA GLY A 102 -15.82 -3.58 7.84
C GLY A 102 -15.18 -3.24 9.19
N LEU A 103 -15.94 -3.28 10.25
CA LEU A 103 -15.48 -2.95 11.62
C LEU A 103 -14.70 -1.62 11.67
N GLU A 104 -15.17 -0.65 10.93
CA GLU A 104 -14.47 0.64 10.77
C GLU A 104 -14.67 1.56 11.97
N ASP A 105 -15.56 1.20 12.88
CA ASP A 105 -15.85 1.99 14.07
C ASP A 105 -14.79 1.75 15.14
N LEU A 106 -13.81 2.61 15.16
CA LEU A 106 -12.77 2.65 16.18
C LEU A 106 -13.11 3.62 17.34
N SER A 107 -14.36 4.08 17.43
CA SER A 107 -14.74 5.10 18.40
C SER A 107 -14.48 4.68 19.85
N GLU A 108 -14.77 3.45 20.22
CA GLU A 108 -14.46 2.94 21.57
C GLU A 108 -12.96 2.97 21.88
N LEU A 109 -12.14 2.55 20.93
CA LEU A 109 -10.69 2.59 21.08
C LEU A 109 -10.19 4.03 21.19
N ILE A 110 -10.69 4.91 20.33
CA ILE A 110 -10.32 6.33 20.32
C ILE A 110 -10.71 6.99 21.65
N ASP A 111 -11.94 6.79 22.13
CA ASP A 111 -12.41 7.32 23.40
C ASP A 111 -11.55 6.84 24.56
N HIS A 112 -11.19 5.55 24.57
CA HIS A 112 -10.33 4.99 25.59
C HIS A 112 -8.96 5.67 25.59
N VAL A 113 -8.34 5.83 24.42
CA VAL A 113 -7.03 6.46 24.28
C VAL A 113 -7.09 7.94 24.67
N GLU A 114 -8.11 8.67 24.24
CA GLU A 114 -8.27 10.09 24.58
C GLU A 114 -8.47 10.27 26.08
N ASN A 115 -9.27 9.42 26.71
CA ASN A 115 -9.48 9.46 28.17
C ASN A 115 -8.21 9.14 28.97
N GLN A 116 -7.41 8.21 28.48
CA GLN A 116 -6.17 7.79 29.15
C GLN A 116 -5.05 8.80 28.98
N THR A 117 -4.92 9.41 27.79
CA THR A 117 -3.77 10.22 27.41
C THR A 117 -4.05 11.72 27.37
N HIS A 118 -5.32 12.12 27.34
CA HIS A 118 -5.78 13.50 27.12
C HIS A 118 -5.35 14.08 25.77
N TYR A 119 -5.02 13.22 24.78
CA TYR A 119 -4.77 13.64 23.42
C TYR A 119 -6.09 13.72 22.66
N GLN A 120 -6.15 14.63 21.70
CA GLN A 120 -7.22 14.68 20.71
C GLN A 120 -6.79 13.85 19.50
N VAL A 121 -7.40 12.70 19.26
CA VAL A 121 -7.08 11.82 18.13
C VAL A 121 -7.67 12.43 16.85
N ARG A 122 -6.84 12.60 15.84
CA ARG A 122 -7.26 13.19 14.54
C ARG A 122 -7.18 12.20 13.39
N ASP A 123 -6.37 11.16 13.52
CA ASP A 123 -6.15 10.17 12.47
C ASP A 123 -5.63 8.87 13.06
N HIS A 124 -5.64 7.82 12.28
CA HIS A 124 -5.14 6.52 12.70
C HIS A 124 -4.49 5.77 11.54
N LEU A 125 -3.57 4.88 11.87
CA LEU A 125 -3.02 3.89 10.96
C LEU A 125 -3.25 2.52 11.58
N LEU A 126 -3.95 1.66 10.86
CA LEU A 126 -4.17 0.27 11.26
C LEU A 126 -3.68 -0.66 10.17
N GLN A 127 -2.73 -1.50 10.52
CA GLN A 127 -2.22 -2.54 9.64
C GLN A 127 -1.95 -3.78 10.47
N LEU A 128 -2.34 -4.95 9.95
CA LEU A 128 -2.15 -6.23 10.63
C LEU A 128 -1.06 -7.04 9.93
N TYR A 129 -0.43 -7.91 10.69
CA TYR A 129 0.61 -8.83 10.21
C TYR A 129 0.25 -10.25 10.61
N GLY A 130 0.47 -11.21 9.72
CA GLY A 130 0.16 -12.59 9.99
C GLY A 130 0.70 -13.52 8.91
N LEU A 131 0.08 -14.68 8.78
CA LEU A 131 0.40 -15.66 7.73
C LEU A 131 -0.80 -15.86 6.81
N CYS A 132 -0.59 -15.75 5.52
CA CYS A 132 -1.65 -16.03 4.54
C CYS A 132 -2.01 -17.53 4.54
N PRO A 133 -3.19 -17.90 4.00
CA PRO A 133 -3.61 -19.31 3.98
C PRO A 133 -2.60 -20.25 3.33
N GLU A 134 -1.95 -19.83 2.26
CA GLU A 134 -0.92 -20.62 1.57
C GLU A 134 0.32 -20.87 2.45
N CYS A 135 0.81 -19.84 3.13
CA CYS A 135 1.95 -19.98 4.03
C CYS A 135 1.61 -20.79 5.28
N GLN A 136 0.38 -20.67 5.80
CA GLN A 136 -0.10 -21.53 6.88
C GLN A 136 -0.07 -23.00 6.49
N SER A 137 -0.52 -23.33 5.28
CA SER A 137 -0.51 -24.71 4.76
C SER A 137 0.89 -25.29 4.68
N LYS A 138 1.88 -24.50 4.27
CA LYS A 138 3.30 -24.94 4.24
C LYS A 138 3.79 -25.35 5.62
N HIS A 139 3.44 -24.59 6.67
CA HIS A 139 3.83 -24.93 8.04
C HIS A 139 3.07 -26.12 8.61
N ALA A 140 1.85 -26.36 8.18
CA ALA A 140 1.08 -27.54 8.59
C ALA A 140 1.72 -28.83 8.07
N ASP A 141 2.21 -28.79 6.83
CA ASP A 141 2.89 -29.92 6.19
C ASP A 141 4.25 -30.25 6.83
N GLU A 142 4.94 -29.24 7.36
CA GLU A 142 6.23 -29.41 8.05
C GLU A 142 6.10 -30.04 9.45
N LYS A 143 4.89 -30.10 10.03
CA LYS A 143 4.64 -30.67 11.35
C LYS A 143 4.24 -32.16 11.32
N GLU A 144 4.06 -32.69 10.15
CA GLU A 144 3.83 -34.13 9.93
C GLU A 144 5.14 -34.80 9.52
#